data_9f92031af37731ca13a550b6c476f398
#
_entry.id   9f92031af37731ca13a550b6c476f398
#
_cell.length_a   1.000
_cell.length_b   1.000
_cell.length_c   1.000
_cell.angle_alpha   90.00
_cell.angle_beta   90.00
_cell.angle_gamma   90.00
#
_symmetry.space_group_name_H-M   'P 1'
#
loop_
_entity.id
_entity.type
_entity.pdbx_description
1 polymer ?
#
loop_
_entity_poly.entity_id
_entity_poly.type
_entity_poly.pdbx_seq_one_letter_code
_entity_poly.pdbx_strand_id
1 'polypeptide(L)'
;GFFPDVGATHFLSRLDDIGVYLALTGEQISSSDALYLDLIDYHVPSDKLEALQQALINEPNLSKQNIEHIVACFITRPAESELKPLADGIRKHFGFQHVDEIEHSLVQEQDEQLRPWAEKMLSILQQRSSIAKQTSLKLQHLGRGLSLAQCMQLERDLQDIWFDHGDFIEG
;
A
#
# COMPACT_ATOMS: atom_id res chain seq x y z
N GLY A 1 10.08 -13.64 6.00
CA GLY A 1 9.16 -12.52 5.73
C GLY A 1 9.46 -11.29 6.56
N PHE A 2 9.06 -10.14 6.06
CA PHE A 2 9.27 -8.84 6.71
C PHE A 2 7.93 -8.07 6.75
N PHE A 3 7.80 -7.08 7.61
CA PHE A 3 6.66 -6.18 7.67
C PHE A 3 6.92 -4.93 6.82
N PRO A 4 5.87 -4.17 6.39
CA PRO A 4 6.04 -2.89 5.71
C PRO A 4 6.81 -1.88 6.59
N ASP A 5 7.85 -1.27 6.03
CA ASP A 5 8.74 -0.31 6.71
C ASP A 5 8.90 1.01 5.93
N VAL A 6 9.89 1.82 6.31
CA VAL A 6 10.24 3.11 5.66
C VAL A 6 9.05 4.09 5.64
N GLY A 7 8.24 4.08 6.69
CA GLY A 7 7.05 4.91 6.82
C GLY A 7 5.78 4.29 6.23
N ALA A 8 5.85 3.07 5.70
CA ALA A 8 4.69 2.40 5.11
C ALA A 8 3.55 2.22 6.12
N THR A 9 3.86 2.00 7.40
CA THR A 9 2.85 1.99 8.47
C THR A 9 2.00 3.26 8.48
N HIS A 10 2.62 4.44 8.27
CA HIS A 10 1.90 5.70 8.24
C HIS A 10 1.00 5.84 7.01
N PHE A 11 1.53 5.53 5.83
CA PHE A 11 0.80 5.73 4.56
C PHE A 11 -0.30 4.69 4.38
N LEU A 12 -0.01 3.41 4.60
CA LEU A 12 -0.98 2.34 4.39
C LEU A 12 -2.11 2.38 5.43
N SER A 13 -1.82 2.68 6.71
CA SER A 13 -2.87 2.74 7.75
C SER A 13 -3.96 3.78 7.49
N ARG A 14 -3.70 4.75 6.61
CA ARG A 14 -4.66 5.79 6.19
C ARG A 14 -5.55 5.36 5.03
N LEU A 15 -5.26 4.22 4.44
CA LEU A 15 -6.07 3.61 3.38
C LEU A 15 -7.09 2.60 3.95
N ASP A 16 -7.33 2.64 5.26
CA ASP A 16 -8.21 1.72 5.98
C ASP A 16 -7.91 0.25 5.65
N ASP A 17 -8.92 -0.51 5.28
CA ASP A 17 -8.80 -1.95 5.02
C ASP A 17 -8.03 -2.26 3.72
N ILE A 18 -7.97 -1.33 2.77
CA ILE A 18 -7.11 -1.45 1.59
C ILE A 18 -5.63 -1.41 2.00
N GLY A 19 -5.28 -0.57 2.97
CA GLY A 19 -3.93 -0.56 3.52
C GLY A 19 -3.56 -1.86 4.23
N VAL A 20 -4.49 -2.45 4.97
CA VAL A 20 -4.32 -3.79 5.57
C VAL A 20 -4.09 -4.84 4.48
N TYR A 21 -4.92 -4.84 3.44
CA TYR A 21 -4.78 -5.73 2.28
C TYR A 21 -3.37 -5.63 1.66
N LEU A 22 -2.92 -4.42 1.34
CA LEU A 22 -1.59 -4.20 0.75
C LEU A 22 -0.45 -4.63 1.69
N ALA A 23 -0.58 -4.32 3.00
CA ALA A 23 0.42 -4.67 4.00
C ALA A 23 0.58 -6.18 4.21
N LEU A 24 -0.51 -6.94 4.14
CA LEU A 24 -0.50 -8.38 4.38
C LEU A 24 -0.13 -9.19 3.14
N THR A 25 -0.59 -8.77 1.97
CA THR A 25 -0.39 -9.52 0.72
C THR A 25 0.89 -9.16 0.00
N GLY A 26 1.33 -7.89 0.08
CA GLY A 26 2.41 -7.35 -0.73
C GLY A 26 2.04 -7.24 -2.21
N GLU A 27 0.76 -7.19 -2.56
CA GLU A 27 0.31 -6.98 -3.94
C GLU A 27 0.76 -5.60 -4.43
N GLN A 28 1.15 -5.55 -5.70
CA GLN A 28 1.55 -4.33 -6.36
C GLN A 28 0.33 -3.55 -6.83
N ILE A 29 0.44 -2.23 -6.79
CA ILE A 29 -0.59 -1.32 -7.31
C ILE A 29 -0.07 -0.58 -8.53
N SER A 30 -0.96 -0.29 -9.46
CA SER A 30 -0.67 0.55 -10.62
C SER A 30 -0.68 2.04 -10.27
N SER A 31 -0.23 2.90 -11.19
CA SER A 31 -0.40 4.35 -11.04
C SER A 31 -1.86 4.78 -11.00
N SER A 32 -2.75 4.03 -11.66
CA SER A 32 -4.20 4.25 -11.61
C SER A 32 -4.77 3.99 -10.22
N ASP A 33 -4.29 2.91 -9.58
CA ASP A 33 -4.68 2.55 -8.21
C ASP A 33 -4.11 3.56 -7.21
N ALA A 34 -2.86 4.01 -7.41
CA ALA A 34 -2.23 5.01 -6.57
C ALA A 34 -2.97 6.37 -6.62
N LEU A 35 -3.48 6.78 -7.81
CA LEU A 35 -4.36 7.93 -7.94
C LEU A 35 -5.73 7.71 -7.27
N TYR A 36 -6.31 6.51 -7.42
CA TYR A 36 -7.58 6.16 -6.78
C TYR A 36 -7.50 6.20 -5.26
N LEU A 37 -6.33 5.87 -4.71
CA LEU A 37 -6.04 5.86 -3.27
C LEU A 37 -5.49 7.19 -2.74
N ASP A 38 -5.44 8.24 -3.54
CA ASP A 38 -4.83 9.54 -3.18
C ASP A 38 -3.38 9.43 -2.66
N LEU A 39 -2.64 8.40 -3.12
CA LEU A 39 -1.22 8.21 -2.80
C LEU A 39 -0.29 9.06 -3.66
N ILE A 40 -0.77 9.48 -4.81
CA ILE A 40 -0.08 10.38 -5.75
C ILE A 40 -1.06 11.43 -6.26
N ASP A 41 -0.54 12.61 -6.59
CA ASP A 41 -1.35 13.72 -7.11
C ASP A 41 -1.52 13.65 -8.64
N TYR A 42 -0.50 13.17 -9.35
CA TYR A 42 -0.45 13.19 -10.81
C TYR A 42 0.18 11.92 -11.37
N HIS A 43 -0.28 11.53 -12.56
CA HIS A 43 0.35 10.50 -13.38
C HIS A 43 1.06 11.13 -14.56
N VAL A 44 2.39 10.92 -14.63
CA VAL A 44 3.24 11.33 -15.75
C VAL A 44 3.84 10.08 -16.39
N PRO A 45 3.66 9.86 -17.72
CA PRO A 45 4.29 8.75 -18.41
C PRO A 45 5.82 8.78 -18.30
N SER A 46 6.43 7.60 -18.21
CA SER A 46 7.88 7.46 -17.99
C SER A 46 8.72 8.13 -19.09
N ASP A 47 8.24 8.14 -20.32
CA ASP A 47 8.88 8.79 -21.46
C ASP A 47 8.85 10.32 -21.40
N LYS A 48 8.03 10.91 -20.53
CA LYS A 48 7.93 12.36 -20.32
C LYS A 48 8.68 12.84 -19.08
N LEU A 49 9.19 11.95 -18.22
CA LEU A 49 9.82 12.34 -16.95
C LEU A 49 11.05 13.20 -17.14
N GLU A 50 11.90 12.89 -18.11
CA GLU A 50 13.09 13.68 -18.41
C GLU A 50 12.73 15.10 -18.87
N ALA A 51 11.74 15.23 -19.75
CA ALA A 51 11.28 16.54 -20.21
C ALA A 51 10.63 17.36 -19.09
N LEU A 52 9.84 16.72 -18.20
CA LEU A 52 9.30 17.36 -16.99
C LEU A 52 10.43 17.85 -16.08
N GLN A 53 11.44 17.01 -15.83
CA GLN A 53 12.59 17.39 -15.01
C GLN A 53 13.32 18.59 -15.58
N GLN A 54 13.58 18.63 -16.88
CA GLN A 54 14.22 19.77 -17.54
C GLN A 54 13.36 21.04 -17.49
N ALA A 55 12.05 20.92 -17.65
CA ALA A 55 11.15 22.05 -17.54
C ALA A 55 11.16 22.66 -16.11
N LEU A 56 11.20 21.83 -15.07
CA LEU A 56 11.30 22.27 -13.68
C LEU A 56 12.67 22.92 -13.38
N ILE A 57 13.77 22.34 -13.88
CA ILE A 57 15.14 22.90 -13.69
C ILE A 57 15.27 24.26 -14.36
N ASN A 58 14.66 24.47 -15.51
CA ASN A 58 14.75 25.70 -16.28
C ASN A 58 13.78 26.80 -15.80
N GLU A 59 12.87 26.48 -14.88
CA GLU A 59 11.93 27.47 -14.31
C GLU A 59 12.65 28.37 -13.28
N PRO A 60 12.77 29.69 -13.54
CA PRO A 60 13.50 30.60 -12.66
C PRO A 60 12.77 30.88 -11.33
N ASN A 61 11.47 30.59 -11.27
CA ASN A 61 10.65 30.82 -10.07
C ASN A 61 9.78 29.60 -9.77
N LEU A 62 10.28 28.68 -8.95
CA LEU A 62 9.58 27.47 -8.50
C LEU A 62 8.51 27.76 -7.43
N SER A 63 7.59 28.67 -7.72
CA SER A 63 6.38 28.82 -6.91
C SER A 63 5.47 27.61 -7.08
N LYS A 64 4.62 27.33 -6.08
CA LYS A 64 3.63 26.23 -6.17
C LYS A 64 2.80 26.31 -7.47
N GLN A 65 2.34 27.52 -7.82
CA GLN A 65 1.53 27.74 -9.01
C GLN A 65 2.30 27.42 -10.31
N ASN A 66 3.59 27.81 -10.41
CA ASN A 66 4.39 27.52 -11.59
C ASN A 66 4.69 26.03 -11.70
N ILE A 67 4.97 25.35 -10.58
CA ILE A 67 5.15 23.90 -10.55
C ILE A 67 3.89 23.18 -11.05
N GLU A 68 2.72 23.54 -10.51
CA GLU A 68 1.44 22.96 -10.94
C GLU A 68 1.18 23.21 -12.44
N HIS A 69 1.50 24.40 -12.94
CA HIS A 69 1.35 24.74 -14.36
C HIS A 69 2.28 23.90 -15.25
N ILE A 70 3.54 23.74 -14.85
CA ILE A 70 4.52 22.90 -15.59
C ILE A 70 4.06 21.46 -15.59
N VAL A 71 3.72 20.89 -14.41
CA VAL A 71 3.27 19.50 -14.28
C VAL A 71 2.03 19.23 -15.14
N ALA A 72 1.09 20.19 -15.19
CA ALA A 72 -0.13 20.08 -15.99
C ALA A 72 0.12 19.83 -17.49
N CYS A 73 1.28 20.26 -18.01
CA CYS A 73 1.66 20.02 -19.42
C CYS A 73 2.09 18.58 -19.70
N PHE A 74 2.41 17.80 -18.67
CA PHE A 74 2.97 16.45 -18.80
C PHE A 74 2.05 15.35 -18.29
N ILE A 75 1.04 15.68 -17.47
CA ILE A 75 0.09 14.70 -16.95
C ILE A 75 -0.73 14.06 -18.07
N THR A 76 -1.06 12.79 -17.85
CA THR A 76 -2.02 12.06 -18.69
C THR A 76 -2.99 11.30 -17.79
N ARG A 77 -4.18 11.04 -18.33
CA ARG A 77 -5.13 10.17 -17.63
C ARG A 77 -4.69 8.72 -17.81
N PRO A 78 -4.37 7.99 -16.74
CA PRO A 78 -4.04 6.58 -16.84
C PRO A 78 -5.29 5.74 -17.14
N ALA A 79 -5.12 4.42 -17.27
CA ALA A 79 -6.20 3.45 -17.32
C ALA A 79 -7.10 3.54 -16.06
N GLU A 80 -8.21 2.83 -16.04
CA GLU A 80 -9.04 2.72 -14.83
C GLU A 80 -8.33 1.90 -13.75
N SER A 81 -8.60 2.22 -12.49
CA SER A 81 -8.06 1.48 -11.34
C SER A 81 -8.61 0.06 -11.30
N GLU A 82 -7.72 -0.92 -11.16
CA GLU A 82 -8.07 -2.32 -10.96
C GLU A 82 -8.50 -2.61 -9.52
N LEU A 83 -8.05 -1.82 -8.54
CA LEU A 83 -8.47 -1.91 -7.14
C LEU A 83 -9.89 -1.39 -6.92
N LYS A 84 -10.34 -0.40 -7.68
CA LYS A 84 -11.64 0.22 -7.48
C LYS A 84 -12.81 -0.79 -7.49
N PRO A 85 -12.93 -1.72 -8.44
CA PRO A 85 -13.99 -2.73 -8.42
C PRO A 85 -13.83 -3.75 -7.29
N LEU A 86 -12.63 -3.93 -6.73
CA LEU A 86 -12.35 -4.86 -5.65
C LEU A 86 -12.51 -4.22 -4.26
N ALA A 87 -12.68 -2.91 -4.16
CA ALA A 87 -12.65 -2.17 -2.89
C ALA A 87 -13.64 -2.71 -1.84
N ASP A 88 -14.85 -3.04 -2.25
CA ASP A 88 -15.87 -3.58 -1.34
C ASP A 88 -15.54 -5.01 -0.89
N GLY A 89 -15.01 -5.83 -1.80
CA GLY A 89 -14.48 -7.17 -1.45
C GLY A 89 -13.30 -7.09 -0.48
N ILE A 90 -12.39 -6.14 -0.71
CA ILE A 90 -11.26 -5.91 0.20
C ILE A 90 -11.76 -5.51 1.59
N ARG A 91 -12.67 -4.55 1.70
CA ARG A 91 -13.26 -4.14 3.00
C ARG A 91 -13.95 -5.28 3.71
N LYS A 92 -14.70 -6.11 2.96
CA LYS A 92 -15.40 -7.28 3.49
C LYS A 92 -14.45 -8.26 4.18
N HIS A 93 -13.26 -8.50 3.59
CA HIS A 93 -12.35 -9.55 4.03
C HIS A 93 -11.19 -9.06 4.88
N PHE A 94 -10.74 -7.82 4.72
CA PHE A 94 -9.55 -7.28 5.41
C PHE A 94 -9.89 -6.31 6.56
N GLY A 95 -11.17 -6.12 6.88
CA GLY A 95 -11.63 -5.25 7.98
C GLY A 95 -11.57 -5.89 9.38
N PHE A 96 -10.96 -7.06 9.55
CA PHE A 96 -10.91 -7.79 10.82
C PHE A 96 -9.68 -7.42 11.66
N GLN A 97 -9.75 -7.75 12.96
CA GLN A 97 -8.69 -7.46 13.93
C GLN A 97 -7.64 -8.58 14.01
N HIS A 98 -7.95 -9.76 13.53
CA HIS A 98 -7.07 -10.93 13.58
C HIS A 98 -6.89 -11.55 12.19
N VAL A 99 -5.68 -12.07 11.92
CA VAL A 99 -5.34 -12.68 10.63
C VAL A 99 -6.20 -13.90 10.32
N ASP A 100 -6.49 -14.70 11.31
CA ASP A 100 -7.32 -15.90 11.18
C ASP A 100 -8.77 -15.57 10.79
N GLU A 101 -9.30 -14.43 11.24
CA GLU A 101 -10.62 -13.94 10.81
C GLU A 101 -10.61 -13.52 9.34
N ILE A 102 -9.52 -12.87 8.88
CA ILE A 102 -9.29 -12.51 7.48
C ILE A 102 -9.25 -13.78 6.62
N GLU A 103 -8.40 -14.74 6.99
CA GLU A 103 -8.25 -16.01 6.26
C GLU A 103 -9.57 -16.80 6.25
N HIS A 104 -10.27 -16.88 7.38
CA HIS A 104 -11.58 -17.53 7.46
C HIS A 104 -12.62 -16.83 6.57
N SER A 105 -12.67 -15.51 6.58
CA SER A 105 -13.59 -14.74 5.73
C SER A 105 -13.33 -14.98 4.25
N LEU A 106 -12.06 -15.05 3.81
CA LEU A 106 -11.69 -15.37 2.43
C LEU A 106 -12.14 -16.77 2.01
N VAL A 107 -12.01 -17.77 2.91
CA VAL A 107 -12.50 -19.14 2.66
C VAL A 107 -14.02 -19.18 2.47
N GLN A 108 -14.76 -18.31 3.16
CA GLN A 108 -16.23 -18.28 3.14
C GLN A 108 -16.80 -17.42 1.99
N GLU A 109 -15.99 -16.92 1.06
CA GLU A 109 -16.50 -16.13 -0.07
C GLU A 109 -17.44 -16.94 -0.98
N GLN A 110 -18.68 -16.46 -1.10
CA GLN A 110 -19.73 -17.10 -1.89
C GLN A 110 -20.00 -16.40 -3.25
N ASP A 111 -19.57 -15.15 -3.40
CA ASP A 111 -19.73 -14.43 -4.66
C ASP A 111 -18.84 -15.04 -5.74
N GLU A 112 -19.44 -15.53 -6.81
CA GLU A 112 -18.74 -16.21 -7.91
C GLU A 112 -17.72 -15.27 -8.61
N GLN A 113 -17.94 -13.95 -8.59
CA GLN A 113 -17.04 -12.98 -9.20
C GLN A 113 -15.82 -12.68 -8.30
N LEU A 114 -16.02 -12.66 -6.98
CA LEU A 114 -14.95 -12.40 -6.01
C LEU A 114 -14.18 -13.63 -5.59
N ARG A 115 -14.77 -14.81 -5.69
CA ARG A 115 -14.16 -16.09 -5.24
C ARG A 115 -12.76 -16.32 -5.82
N PRO A 116 -12.50 -16.18 -7.13
CA PRO A 116 -11.15 -16.42 -7.65
C PRO A 116 -10.11 -15.47 -7.07
N TRP A 117 -10.49 -14.22 -6.81
CA TRP A 117 -9.64 -13.25 -6.13
C TRP A 117 -9.42 -13.62 -4.65
N ALA A 118 -10.46 -14.02 -3.93
CA ALA A 118 -10.37 -14.43 -2.52
C ALA A 118 -9.47 -15.67 -2.35
N GLU A 119 -9.58 -16.67 -3.22
CA GLU A 119 -8.73 -17.86 -3.26
C GLU A 119 -7.26 -17.48 -3.53
N LYS A 120 -7.00 -16.56 -4.47
CA LYS A 120 -5.65 -16.03 -4.72
C LYS A 120 -5.09 -15.35 -3.47
N MET A 121 -5.85 -14.50 -2.81
CA MET A 121 -5.42 -13.80 -1.60
C MET A 121 -5.12 -14.78 -0.47
N LEU A 122 -5.98 -15.75 -0.24
CA LEU A 122 -5.74 -16.79 0.75
C LEU A 122 -4.44 -17.56 0.49
N SER A 123 -4.20 -17.95 -0.78
CA SER A 123 -2.95 -18.62 -1.17
C SER A 123 -1.72 -17.77 -0.89
N ILE A 124 -1.79 -16.47 -1.14
CA ILE A 124 -0.69 -15.53 -0.83
C ILE A 124 -0.45 -15.47 0.68
N LEU A 125 -1.51 -15.30 1.49
CA LEU A 125 -1.40 -15.22 2.93
C LEU A 125 -0.82 -16.51 3.55
N GLN A 126 -1.18 -17.67 3.03
CA GLN A 126 -0.65 -18.96 3.48
C GLN A 126 0.85 -19.13 3.24
N GLN A 127 1.41 -18.42 2.25
CA GLN A 127 2.84 -18.43 1.94
C GLN A 127 3.64 -17.40 2.77
N ARG A 128 2.97 -16.53 3.52
CA ARG A 128 3.63 -15.51 4.35
C ARG A 128 3.88 -16.02 5.76
N SER A 129 4.97 -15.53 6.36
CA SER A 129 5.26 -15.80 7.77
C SER A 129 4.09 -15.37 8.66
N SER A 130 3.71 -16.23 9.60
CA SER A 130 2.64 -15.95 10.56
C SER A 130 2.96 -14.73 11.42
N ILE A 131 4.22 -14.59 11.87
CA ILE A 131 4.68 -13.46 12.67
C ILE A 131 4.63 -12.19 11.83
N ALA A 132 5.11 -12.22 10.58
CA ALA A 132 5.08 -11.06 9.70
C ALA A 132 3.64 -10.59 9.43
N LYS A 133 2.69 -11.48 9.17
CA LYS A 133 1.27 -11.14 8.99
C LYS A 133 0.68 -10.46 10.23
N GLN A 134 0.87 -11.05 11.42
CA GLN A 134 0.35 -10.52 12.66
C GLN A 134 0.95 -9.14 13.00
N THR A 135 2.26 -8.99 12.80
CA THR A 135 2.95 -7.72 13.01
C THR A 135 2.46 -6.65 12.03
N SER A 136 2.37 -6.99 10.74
CA SER A 136 1.87 -6.05 9.72
C SER A 136 0.45 -5.58 10.04
N LEU A 137 -0.47 -6.49 10.39
CA LEU A 137 -1.84 -6.15 10.77
C LEU A 137 -1.87 -5.21 11.98
N LYS A 138 -1.09 -5.53 13.02
CA LYS A 138 -1.01 -4.71 14.23
C LYS A 138 -0.44 -3.32 13.94
N LEU A 139 0.58 -3.21 13.08
CA LEU A 139 1.14 -1.94 12.65
C LEU A 139 0.10 -1.08 11.93
N GLN A 140 -0.72 -1.66 11.05
CA GLN A 140 -1.77 -0.92 10.36
C GLN A 140 -2.82 -0.37 11.35
N HIS A 141 -3.24 -1.14 12.33
CA HIS A 141 -4.18 -0.67 13.35
C HIS A 141 -3.58 0.44 14.23
N LEU A 142 -2.34 0.30 14.69
CA LEU A 142 -1.65 1.30 15.50
C LEU A 142 -1.36 2.58 14.70
N GLY A 143 -0.94 2.45 13.44
CA GLY A 143 -0.54 3.55 12.58
C GLY A 143 -1.64 4.60 12.34
N ARG A 144 -2.93 4.19 12.41
CA ARG A 144 -4.07 5.10 12.24
C ARG A 144 -4.04 6.30 13.19
N GLY A 145 -3.54 6.12 14.40
CA GLY A 145 -3.46 7.18 15.42
C GLY A 145 -2.10 7.86 15.56
N LEU A 146 -1.08 7.44 14.79
CA LEU A 146 0.29 7.90 14.94
C LEU A 146 0.71 8.89 13.84
N SER A 147 1.60 9.83 14.19
CA SER A 147 2.28 10.68 13.21
C SER A 147 3.30 9.86 12.39
N LEU A 148 3.76 10.40 11.24
CA LEU A 148 4.81 9.77 10.44
C LEU A 148 6.07 9.47 11.28
N ALA A 149 6.53 10.44 12.07
CA ALA A 149 7.71 10.25 12.93
C ALA A 149 7.53 9.12 13.96
N GLN A 150 6.35 9.00 14.55
CA GLN A 150 6.02 7.91 15.49
C GLN A 150 5.93 6.55 14.77
N CYS A 151 5.36 6.49 13.57
CA CYS A 151 5.35 5.27 12.77
C CYS A 151 6.77 4.84 12.40
N MET A 152 7.61 5.75 11.93
CA MET A 152 9.02 5.45 11.60
C MET A 152 9.84 5.01 12.82
N GLN A 153 9.57 5.59 14.01
CA GLN A 153 10.21 5.13 15.23
C GLN A 153 9.76 3.72 15.62
N LEU A 154 8.46 3.44 15.53
CA LEU A 154 7.91 2.11 15.81
C LEU A 154 8.47 1.05 14.85
N GLU A 155 8.58 1.35 13.57
CA GLU A 155 9.18 0.48 12.57
C GLU A 155 10.66 0.20 12.89
N ARG A 156 11.43 1.21 13.29
CA ARG A 156 12.83 1.06 13.68
C ARG A 156 12.98 0.15 14.91
N ASP A 157 12.20 0.41 15.96
CA ASP A 157 12.25 -0.38 17.19
C ASP A 157 11.92 -1.86 16.93
N LEU A 158 11.00 -2.11 15.98
CA LEU A 158 10.67 -3.46 15.55
C LEU A 158 11.78 -4.09 14.69
N GLN A 159 12.44 -3.32 13.82
CA GLN A 159 13.56 -3.81 13.01
C GLN A 159 14.70 -4.33 13.89
N ASP A 160 15.07 -3.61 14.94
CA ASP A 160 16.12 -4.01 15.88
C ASP A 160 15.82 -5.39 16.51
N ILE A 161 14.53 -5.65 16.84
CA ILE A 161 14.11 -6.96 17.36
C ILE A 161 14.05 -8.00 16.23
N TRP A 162 13.63 -7.60 15.04
CA TRP A 162 13.36 -8.50 13.91
C TRP A 162 14.63 -9.11 13.33
N PHE A 163 15.74 -8.36 13.33
CA PHE A 163 17.03 -8.87 12.85
C PHE A 163 17.57 -10.05 13.69
N ASP A 164 17.16 -10.14 14.95
CA ASP A 164 17.51 -11.25 15.85
C ASP A 164 16.53 -12.44 15.71
N HIS A 165 15.50 -12.33 14.86
CA HIS A 165 14.46 -13.34 14.70
C HIS A 165 14.74 -14.27 13.52
N GLY A 166 14.48 -15.59 13.69
CA GLY A 166 14.72 -16.60 12.67
C GLY A 166 14.05 -16.32 11.31
N ASP A 167 12.85 -15.74 11.29
CA ASP A 167 12.10 -15.38 10.09
C ASP A 167 12.84 -14.41 9.15
N PHE A 168 13.70 -13.56 9.69
CA PHE A 168 14.51 -12.66 8.87
C PHE A 168 15.68 -13.41 8.22
N ILE A 169 16.27 -14.36 8.95
CA ILE A 169 17.42 -15.15 8.49
C ILE A 169 17.00 -16.16 7.41
N GLU A 170 15.77 -16.69 7.49
CA GLU A 170 15.22 -17.66 6.55
C GLU A 170 14.61 -17.02 5.28
N GLY A 171 14.25 -15.76 5.29
CA GLY A 171 13.60 -15.02 4.20
C GLY A 171 14.58 -14.28 3.33
#